data_ac9c7e4149c692669a08b2f9d2f335f8
#
_entry.id   ac9c7e4149c692669a08b2f9d2f335f8
#
_cell.length_a   1.000
_cell.length_b   1.000
_cell.length_c   1.000
_cell.angle_alpha   90.00
_cell.angle_beta   90.00
_cell.angle_gamma   90.00
#
_symmetry.space_group_name_H-M   'P 1'
#
loop_
_entity.id
_entity.type
_entity.pdbx_description
1 polymer ?
#
loop_
_entity_poly.entity_id
_entity_poly.type
_entity_poly.pdbx_seq_one_letter_code
_entity_poly.pdbx_strand_id
1 'polypeptide(L)'
;MARKMKTMDGNNAAAWASYPFTEVAAIYPITPSSVMAEVTDQWAAKGKENLFGTPVKLAEMQSEAGASGTVHGSLAAGALTTTYTASQGLLLMIPNLYKIAGELLPCVIHVSARCVASHALNIFGDHSDIYACRQTGFAMLCSSNVQEVMDLGTVAHLSTIEGRVPFIHFFDGFRTSHEIQKIETWDMEDVRDMVNFEKVEEFRKRALNPEHPVLRGTAQNPDIFFQAREACNPYYDAIPGIVEDYMNKVNEKIGTNYKLFNYYGAPDATHVIVAMGSVCDTIEETIDYLNEKEGTKLGLVKVRLYRPFRADKLVEAIPSTCEQISVLDRTKEPGSEGEPLYLDVVAALKGTQFHDVAIASGRYGLGSKDTTPAQIKAVYWNASWKDTYKPRFTIGIEDDVTNLSLETEGKLDSAPAGTTACKFWGLGADGTVGANKNSIKIIGDHTDLYAQAYFAYDSKKSGGVTVSHLRFGKTPIKSTYLINQADFVACHNESYITKYNMVQDIKPGGTFLLNCQWEHEELDKHLPGQVKRYIAENNIKFYTINGVKIGKEIGLGNRINTVLQSAFFKLANIIPIDDAIKYMKDAATASYSKKGCLLYTSPSPRDRG
;
A
#
# COMPACT_ATOMS: atom_id res chain seq x y z
N MET A 1 5.65 -20.41 -18.45
CA MET A 1 4.95 -21.13 -17.35
C MET A 1 4.11 -20.12 -16.59
N ALA A 2 2.94 -20.49 -16.06
CA ALA A 2 2.18 -19.61 -15.19
C ALA A 2 3.02 -19.29 -13.94
N ARG A 3 3.10 -18.01 -13.58
CA ARG A 3 3.85 -17.56 -12.40
C ARG A 3 3.21 -18.05 -11.12
N LYS A 4 4.02 -18.16 -10.09
CA LYS A 4 3.53 -18.53 -8.76
C LYS A 4 2.78 -17.35 -8.15
N MET A 5 1.50 -17.58 -7.82
CA MET A 5 0.70 -16.68 -7.02
C MET A 5 1.04 -16.86 -5.53
N LYS A 6 1.11 -15.76 -4.80
CA LYS A 6 1.24 -15.75 -3.34
C LYS A 6 0.39 -14.65 -2.72
N THR A 7 -0.11 -14.93 -1.54
CA THR A 7 -0.87 -13.96 -0.76
C THR A 7 0.06 -13.30 0.26
N MET A 8 0.35 -12.00 0.07
CA MET A 8 1.29 -11.24 0.91
C MET A 8 0.91 -9.76 0.99
N ASP A 9 1.53 -9.05 1.93
CA ASP A 9 1.38 -7.60 2.05
C ASP A 9 2.45 -6.83 1.25
N GLY A 10 2.27 -5.49 1.14
CA GLY A 10 3.15 -4.63 0.37
C GLY A 10 4.59 -4.60 0.88
N ASN A 11 4.80 -4.65 2.19
CA ASN A 11 6.16 -4.72 2.76
C ASN A 11 6.89 -6.01 2.35
N ASN A 12 6.18 -7.14 2.41
CA ASN A 12 6.73 -8.43 1.94
C ASN A 12 7.02 -8.41 0.43
N ALA A 13 6.16 -7.76 -0.36
CA ALA A 13 6.37 -7.61 -1.80
C ALA A 13 7.60 -6.74 -2.11
N ALA A 14 7.79 -5.63 -1.38
CA ALA A 14 8.98 -4.77 -1.51
C ALA A 14 10.28 -5.49 -1.10
N ALA A 15 10.25 -6.23 0.00
CA ALA A 15 11.38 -7.06 0.41
C ALA A 15 11.70 -8.13 -0.64
N TRP A 16 10.68 -8.75 -1.24
CA TRP A 16 10.84 -9.74 -2.31
C TRP A 16 11.48 -9.14 -3.56
N ALA A 17 11.01 -7.98 -3.99
CA ALA A 17 11.53 -7.26 -5.17
C ALA A 17 12.96 -6.75 -4.97
N SER A 18 13.34 -6.35 -3.75
CA SER A 18 14.65 -5.77 -3.45
C SER A 18 15.73 -6.80 -3.15
N TYR A 19 15.37 -7.92 -2.54
CA TYR A 19 16.33 -8.93 -2.05
C TYR A 19 17.32 -9.42 -3.14
N PRO A 20 16.88 -9.71 -4.38
CA PRO A 20 17.78 -10.16 -5.43
C PRO A 20 18.95 -9.21 -5.71
N PHE A 21 18.70 -7.90 -5.65
CA PHE A 21 19.66 -6.86 -6.01
C PHE A 21 20.54 -6.38 -4.86
N THR A 22 20.24 -6.79 -3.63
CA THR A 22 20.81 -6.20 -2.41
C THR A 22 21.98 -7.04 -1.91
N GLU A 23 23.17 -6.46 -1.84
CA GLU A 23 24.33 -7.05 -1.16
C GLU A 23 24.38 -6.61 0.31
N VAL A 24 24.06 -5.33 0.58
CA VAL A 24 24.01 -4.75 1.92
C VAL A 24 22.67 -4.06 2.14
N ALA A 25 22.03 -4.31 3.27
CA ALA A 25 20.88 -3.55 3.76
C ALA A 25 21.27 -2.82 5.05
N ALA A 26 21.32 -1.49 5.01
CA ALA A 26 21.59 -0.68 6.20
C ALA A 26 20.27 -0.05 6.67
N ILE A 27 19.87 -0.33 7.91
CA ILE A 27 18.53 -0.03 8.40
C ILE A 27 18.52 0.65 9.75
N TYR A 28 17.42 1.35 10.03
CA TYR A 28 16.93 1.66 11.37
C TYR A 28 15.41 1.50 11.37
N PRO A 29 14.83 0.66 12.25
CA PRO A 29 13.42 0.30 12.20
C PRO A 29 12.50 1.49 12.44
N ILE A 30 11.55 1.69 11.55
CA ILE A 30 10.47 2.68 11.69
C ILE A 30 9.16 2.14 11.12
N THR A 31 8.06 2.26 11.89
CA THR A 31 6.71 1.91 11.42
C THR A 31 6.27 2.88 10.31
N PRO A 32 5.66 2.42 9.19
CA PRO A 32 5.23 1.05 8.89
C PRO A 32 6.22 0.22 8.05
N SER A 33 7.46 0.66 7.86
CA SER A 33 8.45 0.04 6.95
C SER A 33 9.27 -1.10 7.57
N SER A 34 9.27 -1.27 8.89
CA SER A 34 10.13 -2.22 9.63
C SER A 34 10.05 -3.66 9.11
N VAL A 35 8.86 -4.10 8.68
CA VAL A 35 8.64 -5.48 8.19
C VAL A 35 9.52 -5.80 6.97
N MET A 36 9.83 -4.83 6.10
CA MET A 36 10.74 -5.05 4.96
C MET A 36 12.13 -5.50 5.43
N ALA A 37 12.66 -4.82 6.42
CA ALA A 37 13.96 -5.15 7.02
C ALA A 37 13.93 -6.48 7.77
N GLU A 38 12.90 -6.73 8.59
CA GLU A 38 12.71 -7.98 9.35
C GLU A 38 12.65 -9.20 8.44
N VAL A 39 11.94 -9.11 7.32
CA VAL A 39 11.81 -10.19 6.34
C VAL A 39 13.14 -10.42 5.60
N THR A 40 13.83 -9.34 5.23
CA THR A 40 15.17 -9.41 4.62
C THR A 40 16.16 -10.11 5.54
N ASP A 41 16.19 -9.73 6.82
CA ASP A 41 17.04 -10.36 7.84
C ASP A 41 16.72 -11.85 8.02
N GLN A 42 15.43 -12.20 8.13
CA GLN A 42 15.00 -13.58 8.25
C GLN A 42 15.43 -14.44 7.06
N TRP A 43 15.41 -13.92 5.84
CA TRP A 43 15.86 -14.64 4.66
C TRP A 43 17.39 -14.77 4.64
N ALA A 44 18.11 -13.73 4.97
CA ALA A 44 19.57 -13.73 5.06
C ALA A 44 20.06 -14.73 6.12
N ALA A 45 19.44 -14.73 7.30
CA ALA A 45 19.75 -15.68 8.39
C ALA A 45 19.48 -17.16 8.00
N LYS A 46 18.59 -17.41 7.04
CA LYS A 46 18.32 -18.74 6.47
C LYS A 46 19.25 -19.11 5.31
N GLY A 47 20.20 -18.26 4.97
CA GLY A 47 21.14 -18.46 3.87
C GLY A 47 20.54 -18.25 2.47
N LYS A 48 19.42 -17.53 2.33
CA LYS A 48 18.89 -17.18 1.00
C LYS A 48 19.90 -16.31 0.26
N GLU A 49 20.31 -16.73 -0.91
CA GLU A 49 21.25 -15.98 -1.75
C GLU A 49 20.53 -14.92 -2.60
N ASN A 50 21.25 -13.81 -2.86
CA ASN A 50 20.90 -12.77 -3.82
C ASN A 50 21.41 -13.14 -5.23
N LEU A 51 21.32 -12.24 -6.20
CA LEU A 51 21.81 -12.45 -7.58
C LEU A 51 23.33 -12.67 -7.66
N PHE A 52 24.07 -12.28 -6.63
CA PHE A 52 25.53 -12.36 -6.57
C PHE A 52 26.04 -13.58 -5.83
N GLY A 53 25.14 -14.52 -5.44
CA GLY A 53 25.46 -15.78 -4.79
C GLY A 53 25.83 -15.65 -3.30
N THR A 54 25.39 -14.58 -2.65
CA THR A 54 25.62 -14.35 -1.22
C THR A 54 24.33 -13.96 -0.50
N PRO A 55 24.16 -14.29 0.78
CA PRO A 55 23.12 -13.71 1.61
C PRO A 55 23.30 -12.20 1.77
N VAL A 56 22.21 -11.48 1.89
CA VAL A 56 22.24 -10.03 2.20
C VAL A 56 22.91 -9.79 3.54
N LYS A 57 23.87 -8.86 3.58
CA LYS A 57 24.46 -8.39 4.83
C LYS A 57 23.60 -7.26 5.41
N LEU A 58 22.84 -7.58 6.46
CA LEU A 58 22.02 -6.57 7.14
C LEU A 58 22.80 -5.90 8.27
N ALA A 59 22.77 -4.57 8.33
CA ALA A 59 23.36 -3.76 9.38
C ALA A 59 22.31 -2.82 9.99
N GLU A 60 21.97 -3.03 11.26
CA GLU A 60 21.12 -2.12 12.01
C GLU A 60 21.97 -1.02 12.64
N MET A 61 21.58 0.22 12.39
CA MET A 61 22.29 1.41 12.82
C MET A 61 21.59 2.07 14.02
N GLN A 62 22.17 3.13 14.56
CA GLN A 62 21.61 3.86 15.71
C GLN A 62 20.56 4.92 15.34
N SER A 63 20.45 5.26 14.05
CA SER A 63 19.46 6.20 13.51
C SER A 63 19.36 6.06 11.99
N GLU A 64 18.32 6.64 11.40
CA GLU A 64 18.18 6.67 9.94
C GLU A 64 19.29 7.50 9.27
N ALA A 65 19.78 8.55 9.92
CA ALA A 65 20.95 9.29 9.44
C ALA A 65 22.21 8.40 9.37
N GLY A 66 22.42 7.56 10.40
CA GLY A 66 23.48 6.56 10.39
C GLY A 66 23.28 5.48 9.33
N ALA A 67 22.04 5.02 9.15
CA ALA A 67 21.69 4.06 8.09
C ALA A 67 22.02 4.62 6.70
N SER A 68 21.60 5.85 6.39
CA SER A 68 21.89 6.48 5.10
C SER A 68 23.38 6.80 4.90
N GLY A 69 24.12 7.10 5.97
CA GLY A 69 25.58 7.22 5.93
C GLY A 69 26.26 5.90 5.58
N THR A 70 25.76 4.79 6.14
CA THR A 70 26.22 3.43 5.82
C THR A 70 25.85 3.05 4.39
N VAL A 71 24.65 3.39 3.90
CA VAL A 71 24.27 3.23 2.49
C VAL A 71 25.26 3.93 1.57
N HIS A 72 25.56 5.21 1.84
CA HIS A 72 26.51 5.98 1.05
C HIS A 72 27.92 5.34 1.03
N GLY A 73 28.45 4.99 2.21
CA GLY A 73 29.77 4.38 2.32
C GLY A 73 29.86 3.01 1.64
N SER A 74 28.83 2.18 1.78
CA SER A 74 28.74 0.85 1.14
C SER A 74 28.67 0.96 -0.38
N LEU A 75 27.86 1.87 -0.92
CA LEU A 75 27.80 2.17 -2.35
C LEU A 75 29.16 2.69 -2.88
N ALA A 76 29.81 3.59 -2.14
CA ALA A 76 31.12 4.09 -2.50
C ALA A 76 32.20 2.98 -2.52
N ALA A 77 32.03 1.94 -1.70
CA ALA A 77 32.87 0.75 -1.69
C ALA A 77 32.51 -0.29 -2.78
N GLY A 78 31.46 -0.05 -3.58
CA GLY A 78 31.08 -0.90 -4.71
C GLY A 78 30.10 -2.02 -4.41
N ALA A 79 29.41 -1.96 -3.26
CA ALA A 79 28.34 -2.91 -2.92
C ALA A 79 26.96 -2.28 -3.21
N LEU A 80 26.11 -2.99 -3.93
CA LEU A 80 24.72 -2.56 -4.16
C LEU A 80 23.96 -2.61 -2.85
N THR A 81 23.46 -1.45 -2.44
CA THR A 81 22.92 -1.24 -1.10
C THR A 81 21.50 -0.71 -1.13
N THR A 82 20.66 -1.24 -0.27
CA THR A 82 19.24 -0.87 -0.13
C THR A 82 18.95 -0.47 1.30
N THR A 83 17.95 0.40 1.51
CA THR A 83 17.39 0.69 2.83
C THR A 83 15.87 0.83 2.77
N TYR A 84 15.23 0.71 3.94
CA TYR A 84 13.79 0.75 4.14
C TYR A 84 13.47 1.79 5.20
N THR A 85 12.56 2.72 4.91
CA THR A 85 12.28 3.81 5.86
C THR A 85 10.88 4.42 5.63
N ALA A 86 10.55 5.44 6.43
CA ALA A 86 9.30 6.21 6.35
C ALA A 86 9.44 7.53 7.11
N SER A 87 8.59 8.53 6.81
CA SER A 87 8.33 9.70 7.65
C SER A 87 9.61 10.47 8.08
N GLN A 88 9.73 10.78 9.36
CA GLN A 88 10.91 11.44 9.93
C GLN A 88 12.21 10.71 9.61
N GLY A 89 12.18 9.38 9.52
CA GLY A 89 13.34 8.58 9.16
C GLY A 89 13.86 8.94 7.78
N LEU A 90 12.96 9.07 6.79
CA LEU A 90 13.34 9.52 5.45
C LEU A 90 13.88 10.96 5.46
N LEU A 91 13.28 11.86 6.25
CA LEU A 91 13.74 13.23 6.37
C LEU A 91 15.14 13.33 7.00
N LEU A 92 15.46 12.48 7.97
CA LEU A 92 16.80 12.40 8.56
C LEU A 92 17.86 11.92 7.56
N MET A 93 17.47 11.26 6.49
CA MET A 93 18.38 10.82 5.43
C MET A 93 18.69 11.93 4.40
N ILE A 94 17.92 13.03 4.32
CA ILE A 94 17.99 14.04 3.25
C ILE A 94 19.41 14.51 2.92
N PRO A 95 20.29 14.87 3.88
CA PRO A 95 21.64 15.28 3.56
C PRO A 95 22.42 14.22 2.78
N ASN A 96 22.26 12.95 3.15
CA ASN A 96 22.90 11.84 2.46
C ASN A 96 22.23 11.52 1.11
N LEU A 97 20.91 11.76 0.97
CA LEU A 97 20.23 11.63 -0.32
C LEU A 97 20.84 12.57 -1.37
N TYR A 98 21.03 13.85 -1.02
CA TYR A 98 21.74 14.79 -1.89
C TYR A 98 23.14 14.29 -2.29
N LYS A 99 23.84 13.68 -1.33
CA LYS A 99 25.18 13.17 -1.55
C LYS A 99 25.19 11.96 -2.49
N ILE A 100 24.34 10.97 -2.24
CA ILE A 100 24.22 9.76 -3.06
C ILE A 100 23.80 10.13 -4.49
N ALA A 101 22.81 11.01 -4.65
CA ALA A 101 22.35 11.48 -5.95
C ALA A 101 23.43 12.30 -6.69
N GLY A 102 24.11 13.21 -5.99
CA GLY A 102 25.18 14.02 -6.55
C GLY A 102 26.38 13.22 -7.03
N GLU A 103 26.64 12.04 -6.45
CA GLU A 103 27.69 11.12 -6.87
C GLU A 103 27.20 10.07 -7.89
N LEU A 104 25.93 10.09 -8.28
CA LEU A 104 25.30 9.14 -9.21
C LEU A 104 25.56 7.68 -8.79
N LEU A 105 25.28 7.36 -7.52
CA LEU A 105 25.44 6.04 -6.96
C LEU A 105 24.11 5.26 -7.07
N PRO A 106 24.08 4.09 -7.70
CA PRO A 106 22.86 3.30 -7.89
C PRO A 106 22.35 2.76 -6.56
N CYS A 107 21.15 3.16 -6.18
CA CYS A 107 20.54 2.79 -4.92
C CYS A 107 19.00 2.81 -5.03
N VAL A 108 18.33 1.96 -4.30
CA VAL A 108 16.88 2.06 -4.09
C VAL A 108 16.58 2.16 -2.61
N ILE A 109 15.80 3.17 -2.25
CA ILE A 109 15.19 3.29 -0.93
C ILE A 109 13.71 2.95 -1.08
N HIS A 110 13.25 1.92 -0.38
CA HIS A 110 11.83 1.58 -0.34
C HIS A 110 11.16 2.30 0.82
N VAL A 111 10.10 3.03 0.52
CA VAL A 111 9.41 3.88 1.48
C VAL A 111 7.95 3.49 1.59
N SER A 112 7.53 3.03 2.78
CA SER A 112 6.13 2.96 3.14
C SER A 112 5.69 4.34 3.60
N ALA A 113 5.20 5.17 2.67
CA ALA A 113 4.98 6.59 2.86
C ALA A 113 4.09 6.89 4.08
N ARG A 114 4.57 7.72 4.98
CA ARG A 114 3.92 8.06 6.25
C ARG A 114 3.99 9.55 6.51
N CYS A 115 2.91 10.11 7.09
CA CYS A 115 2.86 11.51 7.43
C CYS A 115 4.02 11.92 8.35
N VAL A 116 4.51 13.13 8.14
CA VAL A 116 5.52 13.76 9.00
C VAL A 116 4.82 14.41 10.19
N ALA A 117 5.34 14.20 11.40
CA ALA A 117 4.82 14.82 12.60
C ALA A 117 4.84 16.36 12.46
N SER A 118 3.71 16.98 12.73
CA SER A 118 3.52 18.43 12.69
C SER A 118 2.86 18.93 13.99
N HIS A 119 1.56 19.24 13.97
CA HIS A 119 0.82 19.59 15.18
C HIS A 119 0.62 18.40 16.13
N ALA A 120 0.68 17.18 15.61
CA ALA A 120 0.63 15.93 16.36
C ALA A 120 1.43 14.83 15.67
N LEU A 121 1.79 13.79 16.42
CA LEU A 121 2.30 12.55 15.86
C LEU A 121 1.15 11.74 15.27
N ASN A 122 1.32 11.31 14.03
CA ASN A 122 0.45 10.33 13.39
C ASN A 122 1.34 9.28 12.68
N ILE A 123 1.08 8.00 12.91
CA ILE A 123 1.88 6.91 12.32
C ILE A 123 1.34 6.42 10.97
N PHE A 124 0.18 6.92 10.54
CA PHE A 124 -0.50 6.47 9.32
C PHE A 124 -0.01 7.20 8.07
N GLY A 125 -0.43 6.70 6.90
CA GLY A 125 0.14 7.09 5.63
C GLY A 125 -0.36 8.43 5.09
N ASP A 126 0.54 9.18 4.50
CA ASP A 126 0.35 10.19 3.47
C ASP A 126 1.69 10.41 2.73
N HIS A 127 1.76 11.38 1.81
CA HIS A 127 2.94 11.60 0.97
C HIS A 127 3.80 12.79 1.42
N SER A 128 3.63 13.30 2.64
CA SER A 128 4.40 14.46 3.12
C SER A 128 5.90 14.20 3.20
N ASP A 129 6.30 12.98 3.57
CA ASP A 129 7.70 12.54 3.59
C ASP A 129 8.31 12.43 2.18
N ILE A 130 7.55 11.89 1.24
CA ILE A 130 7.95 11.76 -0.18
C ILE A 130 8.16 13.14 -0.80
N TYR A 131 7.19 14.03 -0.66
CA TYR A 131 7.27 15.37 -1.22
C TYR A 131 8.41 16.21 -0.61
N ALA A 132 8.74 16.00 0.66
CA ALA A 132 9.90 16.64 1.28
C ALA A 132 11.23 16.25 0.61
N CYS A 133 11.29 15.08 -0.04
CA CYS A 133 12.49 14.58 -0.71
C CYS A 133 12.53 14.84 -2.22
N ARG A 134 11.50 15.46 -2.81
CA ARG A 134 11.36 15.61 -4.28
C ARG A 134 12.48 16.39 -4.97
N GLN A 135 13.24 17.16 -4.23
CA GLN A 135 14.37 17.99 -4.76
C GLN A 135 15.75 17.39 -4.47
N THR A 136 15.85 16.21 -3.86
CA THR A 136 17.14 15.61 -3.47
C THR A 136 17.93 15.05 -4.63
N GLY A 137 17.30 14.85 -5.79
CA GLY A 137 17.89 14.22 -6.96
C GLY A 137 17.63 12.71 -7.06
N PHE A 138 16.89 12.12 -6.15
CA PHE A 138 16.39 10.75 -6.32
C PHE A 138 15.26 10.72 -7.35
N ALA A 139 15.30 9.77 -8.26
CA ALA A 139 14.14 9.43 -9.07
C ALA A 139 13.05 8.86 -8.14
N MET A 140 11.78 9.11 -8.45
CA MET A 140 10.67 8.76 -7.56
C MET A 140 9.63 7.93 -8.31
N LEU A 141 9.50 6.66 -7.95
CA LEU A 141 8.59 5.70 -8.57
C LEU A 141 7.53 5.25 -7.56
N CYS A 142 6.25 5.46 -7.91
CA CYS A 142 5.10 5.18 -7.07
C CYS A 142 4.40 3.88 -7.47
N SER A 143 4.03 3.08 -6.48
CA SER A 143 3.17 1.90 -6.64
C SER A 143 1.81 2.10 -5.97
N SER A 144 0.74 1.68 -6.64
CA SER A 144 -0.64 1.87 -6.16
C SER A 144 -1.16 0.69 -5.31
N ASN A 145 -0.67 -0.51 -5.53
CA ASN A 145 -1.12 -1.74 -4.86
C ASN A 145 0.03 -2.73 -4.68
N VAL A 146 -0.25 -3.86 -4.05
CA VAL A 146 0.78 -4.86 -3.68
C VAL A 146 1.43 -5.50 -4.91
N GLN A 147 0.68 -5.73 -6.00
CA GLN A 147 1.26 -6.22 -7.25
C GLN A 147 2.23 -5.20 -7.85
N GLU A 148 1.83 -3.93 -7.90
CA GLU A 148 2.71 -2.86 -8.40
C GLU A 148 3.96 -2.70 -7.52
N VAL A 149 3.87 -2.91 -6.20
CA VAL A 149 5.05 -2.90 -5.32
C VAL A 149 6.05 -3.97 -5.72
N MET A 150 5.58 -5.18 -6.03
CA MET A 150 6.43 -6.28 -6.52
C MET A 150 7.10 -5.93 -7.85
N ASP A 151 6.34 -5.42 -8.80
CA ASP A 151 6.78 -5.20 -10.16
C ASP A 151 7.61 -3.93 -10.32
N LEU A 152 7.11 -2.79 -9.83
CA LEU A 152 7.80 -1.50 -9.93
C LEU A 152 8.98 -1.39 -8.95
N GLY A 153 8.95 -2.10 -7.83
CA GLY A 153 10.13 -2.27 -6.98
C GLY A 153 11.30 -2.91 -7.75
N THR A 154 11.00 -3.94 -8.55
CA THR A 154 11.98 -4.57 -9.45
C THR A 154 12.45 -3.61 -10.53
N VAL A 155 11.52 -2.86 -11.18
CA VAL A 155 11.86 -1.84 -12.18
C VAL A 155 12.78 -0.76 -11.58
N ALA A 156 12.56 -0.32 -10.34
CA ALA A 156 13.42 0.67 -9.70
C ALA A 156 14.87 0.19 -9.56
N HIS A 157 15.07 -1.07 -9.14
CA HIS A 157 16.42 -1.65 -9.02
C HIS A 157 17.10 -1.81 -10.38
N LEU A 158 16.41 -2.31 -11.38
CA LEU A 158 16.94 -2.42 -12.73
C LEU A 158 17.32 -1.06 -13.31
N SER A 159 16.45 -0.06 -13.13
CA SER A 159 16.65 1.30 -13.66
C SER A 159 17.79 2.04 -12.99
N THR A 160 17.98 1.90 -11.66
CA THR A 160 19.11 2.54 -10.97
C THR A 160 20.45 1.94 -11.39
N ILE A 161 20.52 0.62 -11.61
CA ILE A 161 21.73 -0.06 -12.09
C ILE A 161 22.09 0.45 -13.50
N GLU A 162 21.13 0.54 -14.40
CA GLU A 162 21.32 1.01 -15.77
C GLU A 162 21.66 2.49 -15.83
N GLY A 163 20.86 3.32 -15.15
CA GLY A 163 20.88 4.78 -15.27
C GLY A 163 21.75 5.53 -14.25
N ARG A 164 22.27 4.85 -13.22
CA ARG A 164 23.09 5.41 -12.13
C ARG A 164 22.37 6.38 -11.19
N VAL A 165 21.22 6.91 -11.55
CA VAL A 165 20.42 7.77 -10.67
C VAL A 165 19.76 6.91 -9.59
N PRO A 166 19.87 7.27 -8.29
CA PRO A 166 19.23 6.54 -7.22
C PRO A 166 17.70 6.74 -7.21
N PHE A 167 16.97 5.79 -6.66
CA PHE A 167 15.50 5.79 -6.63
C PHE A 167 14.93 5.78 -5.22
N ILE A 168 13.88 6.54 -5.01
CA ILE A 168 12.87 6.30 -3.98
C ILE A 168 11.72 5.55 -4.66
N HIS A 169 11.56 4.27 -4.30
CA HIS A 169 10.37 3.50 -4.63
C HIS A 169 9.42 3.57 -3.44
N PHE A 170 8.24 4.12 -3.64
CA PHE A 170 7.31 4.37 -2.55
C PHE A 170 5.89 3.87 -2.84
N PHE A 171 5.20 3.57 -1.77
CA PHE A 171 3.80 3.14 -1.74
C PHE A 171 3.17 3.56 -0.43
N ASP A 172 1.86 3.60 -0.38
CA ASP A 172 1.14 4.12 0.77
C ASP A 172 1.38 3.28 2.03
N GLY A 173 1.86 3.93 3.09
CA GLY A 173 2.00 3.35 4.41
C GLY A 173 0.65 2.90 4.97
N PHE A 174 0.63 1.75 5.64
CA PHE A 174 -0.54 1.01 6.08
C PHE A 174 -1.45 0.57 4.93
N ARG A 175 -1.96 1.47 4.10
CA ARG A 175 -2.95 1.14 3.06
C ARG A 175 -2.42 0.15 2.02
N THR A 176 -1.17 0.30 1.57
CA THR A 176 -0.52 -0.68 0.68
C THR A 176 0.47 -1.55 1.45
N SER A 177 1.26 -0.96 2.35
CA SER A 177 2.33 -1.67 3.06
C SER A 177 1.84 -2.85 3.91
N HIS A 178 0.63 -2.75 4.50
CA HIS A 178 0.01 -3.77 5.34
C HIS A 178 -1.25 -4.40 4.71
N GLU A 179 -1.66 -3.96 3.54
CA GLU A 179 -2.74 -4.59 2.80
C GLU A 179 -2.26 -5.92 2.23
N ILE A 180 -3.01 -6.98 2.48
CA ILE A 180 -2.73 -8.31 1.95
C ILE A 180 -3.49 -8.48 0.64
N GLN A 181 -2.76 -8.89 -0.42
CA GLN A 181 -3.34 -9.23 -1.72
C GLN A 181 -2.75 -10.54 -2.23
N LYS A 182 -3.49 -11.25 -3.09
CA LYS A 182 -2.99 -12.36 -3.88
C LYS A 182 -2.33 -11.80 -5.13
N ILE A 183 -1.02 -11.98 -5.27
CA ILE A 183 -0.21 -11.41 -6.34
C ILE A 183 0.66 -12.46 -7.03
N GLU A 184 1.09 -12.16 -8.24
CA GLU A 184 2.14 -12.90 -8.95
C GLU A 184 3.52 -12.48 -8.41
N THR A 185 4.42 -13.46 -8.24
CA THR A 185 5.76 -13.20 -7.72
C THR A 185 6.83 -13.42 -8.78
N TRP A 186 7.95 -12.68 -8.69
CA TRP A 186 9.13 -12.91 -9.50
C TRP A 186 9.93 -14.11 -8.98
N ASP A 187 10.36 -14.98 -9.87
CA ASP A 187 11.42 -15.94 -9.59
C ASP A 187 12.80 -15.30 -9.81
N MET A 188 13.82 -15.81 -9.14
CA MET A 188 15.19 -15.28 -9.22
C MET A 188 15.74 -15.31 -10.65
N GLU A 189 15.35 -16.30 -11.43
CA GLU A 189 15.79 -16.50 -12.81
C GLU A 189 15.22 -15.42 -13.73
N ASP A 190 13.92 -15.10 -13.59
CA ASP A 190 13.28 -14.00 -14.33
C ASP A 190 13.95 -12.66 -14.07
N VAL A 191 14.30 -12.40 -12.80
CA VAL A 191 14.98 -11.16 -12.40
C VAL A 191 16.39 -11.12 -13.01
N ARG A 192 17.14 -12.25 -12.94
CA ARG A 192 18.48 -12.39 -13.49
C ARG A 192 18.53 -12.07 -14.97
N ASP A 193 17.54 -12.53 -15.74
CA ASP A 193 17.44 -12.30 -17.18
C ASP A 193 17.28 -10.83 -17.57
N MET A 194 16.72 -10.01 -16.66
CA MET A 194 16.50 -8.59 -16.90
C MET A 194 17.69 -7.70 -16.48
N VAL A 195 18.61 -8.23 -15.64
CA VAL A 195 19.74 -7.45 -15.11
C VAL A 195 20.81 -7.24 -16.16
N ASN A 196 21.24 -6.00 -16.33
CA ASN A 196 22.45 -5.68 -17.07
C ASN A 196 23.68 -5.80 -16.16
N PHE A 197 24.31 -6.99 -16.16
CA PHE A 197 25.48 -7.25 -15.32
C PHE A 197 26.72 -6.44 -15.72
N GLU A 198 26.82 -5.98 -16.98
CA GLU A 198 27.91 -5.08 -17.40
C GLU A 198 27.84 -3.75 -16.64
N LYS A 199 26.63 -3.24 -16.40
CA LYS A 199 26.42 -2.02 -15.59
C LYS A 199 26.75 -2.23 -14.12
N VAL A 200 26.52 -3.42 -13.58
CA VAL A 200 26.98 -3.79 -12.22
C VAL A 200 28.51 -3.77 -12.16
N GLU A 201 29.19 -4.34 -13.15
CA GLU A 201 30.66 -4.32 -13.20
C GLU A 201 31.22 -2.90 -13.42
N GLU A 202 30.57 -2.07 -14.24
CA GLU A 202 30.92 -0.65 -14.38
C GLU A 202 30.78 0.10 -13.05
N PHE A 203 29.74 -0.20 -12.28
CA PHE A 203 29.54 0.39 -10.94
C PHE A 203 30.70 -0.01 -10.00
N ARG A 204 31.04 -1.30 -9.94
CA ARG A 204 32.11 -1.83 -9.10
C ARG A 204 33.48 -1.26 -9.49
N LYS A 205 33.75 -1.06 -10.79
CA LYS A 205 34.99 -0.42 -11.27
C LYS A 205 35.13 1.04 -10.83
N ARG A 206 34.02 1.72 -10.53
CA ARG A 206 34.05 3.09 -9.99
C ARG A 206 34.13 3.14 -8.46
N ALA A 207 34.20 2.00 -7.78
CA ALA A 207 34.35 1.96 -6.33
C ALA A 207 35.67 2.62 -5.87
N LEU A 208 35.70 3.06 -4.63
CA LEU A 208 36.94 3.54 -3.99
C LEU A 208 37.95 2.40 -3.97
N ASN A 209 39.06 2.61 -4.62
CA ASN A 209 40.14 1.62 -4.75
C ASN A 209 41.50 2.34 -4.60
N PRO A 210 42.37 1.86 -3.67
CA PRO A 210 43.71 2.43 -3.49
C PRO A 210 44.58 2.38 -4.73
N GLU A 211 44.37 1.38 -5.62
CA GLU A 211 45.12 1.25 -6.88
C GLU A 211 44.64 2.25 -7.95
N HIS A 212 43.42 2.75 -7.84
CA HIS A 212 42.83 3.74 -8.75
C HIS A 212 42.12 4.83 -7.90
N PRO A 213 42.92 5.68 -7.20
CA PRO A 213 42.36 6.65 -6.28
C PRO A 213 41.56 7.73 -7.01
N VAL A 214 40.37 8.05 -6.47
CA VAL A 214 39.51 9.14 -6.93
C VAL A 214 39.15 10.04 -5.76
N LEU A 215 39.02 11.32 -6.02
CA LEU A 215 38.54 12.27 -5.03
C LEU A 215 37.01 12.42 -5.15
N ARG A 216 36.33 12.26 -4.03
CA ARG A 216 34.87 12.48 -3.91
C ARG A 216 34.58 13.39 -2.73
N GLY A 217 33.51 14.20 -2.85
CA GLY A 217 33.08 15.06 -1.75
C GLY A 217 34.03 16.19 -1.41
N THR A 218 34.79 16.66 -2.40
CA THR A 218 35.67 17.82 -2.25
C THR A 218 34.86 19.12 -2.14
N ALA A 219 35.45 20.14 -1.50
CA ALA A 219 34.94 21.50 -1.57
C ALA A 219 35.15 22.07 -2.98
N GLN A 220 34.14 22.72 -3.51
CA GLN A 220 34.19 23.43 -4.79
C GLN A 220 33.79 24.89 -4.58
N ASN A 221 34.51 25.78 -5.26
CA ASN A 221 34.24 27.21 -5.24
C ASN A 221 33.17 27.62 -6.28
N PRO A 222 32.64 28.85 -6.23
CA PRO A 222 31.59 29.33 -7.14
C PRO A 222 31.92 29.19 -8.63
N ASP A 223 33.18 29.18 -9.00
CA ASP A 223 33.67 29.07 -10.38
C ASP A 223 33.37 27.71 -11.05
N ILE A 224 33.25 26.63 -10.26
CA ILE A 224 33.03 25.28 -10.82
C ILE A 224 31.77 24.57 -10.28
N PHE A 225 31.28 24.95 -9.10
CA PHE A 225 30.18 24.21 -8.44
C PHE A 225 28.92 24.15 -9.30
N PHE A 226 28.48 25.28 -9.87
CA PHE A 226 27.26 25.33 -10.67
C PHE A 226 27.39 24.48 -11.94
N GLN A 227 28.49 24.60 -12.65
CA GLN A 227 28.75 23.79 -13.85
C GLN A 227 28.78 22.29 -13.52
N ALA A 228 29.40 21.91 -12.42
CA ALA A 228 29.41 20.51 -11.96
C ALA A 228 28.00 19.99 -11.63
N ARG A 229 27.12 20.86 -11.10
CA ARG A 229 25.72 20.51 -10.86
C ARG A 229 24.93 20.28 -12.16
N GLU A 230 25.20 21.05 -13.22
CA GLU A 230 24.57 20.87 -14.53
C GLU A 230 25.10 19.62 -15.29
N ALA A 231 26.28 19.16 -14.99
CA ALA A 231 26.88 17.99 -15.65
C ALA A 231 26.13 16.67 -15.41
N CYS A 232 25.25 16.62 -14.46
CA CYS A 232 24.40 15.44 -14.20
C CYS A 232 23.15 15.35 -15.09
N ASN A 233 22.75 16.43 -15.79
CA ASN A 233 21.53 16.51 -16.58
C ASN A 233 21.33 15.34 -17.54
N PRO A 234 22.32 14.88 -18.33
CA PRO A 234 22.12 13.76 -19.26
C PRO A 234 21.69 12.46 -18.59
N TYR A 235 22.09 12.23 -17.33
CA TYR A 235 21.66 11.04 -16.59
C TYR A 235 20.19 11.13 -16.22
N TYR A 236 19.71 12.31 -15.78
CA TYR A 236 18.31 12.53 -15.45
C TYR A 236 17.42 12.51 -16.68
N ASP A 237 17.88 13.04 -17.82
CA ASP A 237 17.16 13.01 -19.10
C ASP A 237 16.98 11.59 -19.63
N ALA A 238 17.92 10.68 -19.35
CA ALA A 238 17.86 9.30 -19.77
C ALA A 238 16.91 8.43 -18.91
N ILE A 239 16.70 8.76 -17.63
CA ILE A 239 15.94 7.93 -16.68
C ILE A 239 14.52 7.60 -17.16
N PRO A 240 13.70 8.51 -17.66
CA PRO A 240 12.35 8.18 -18.11
C PRO A 240 12.34 7.08 -19.17
N GLY A 241 13.22 7.15 -20.17
CA GLY A 241 13.35 6.12 -21.20
C GLY A 241 13.80 4.77 -20.63
N ILE A 242 14.78 4.78 -19.72
CA ILE A 242 15.24 3.55 -19.03
C ILE A 242 14.11 2.90 -18.24
N VAL A 243 13.32 3.69 -17.52
CA VAL A 243 12.16 3.19 -16.75
C VAL A 243 11.09 2.61 -17.68
N GLU A 244 10.77 3.29 -18.79
CA GLU A 244 9.84 2.78 -19.81
C GLU A 244 10.32 1.44 -20.39
N ASP A 245 11.62 1.31 -20.72
CA ASP A 245 12.20 0.07 -21.25
C ASP A 245 12.07 -1.09 -20.26
N TYR A 246 12.33 -0.87 -18.98
CA TYR A 246 12.15 -1.90 -17.96
C TYR A 246 10.67 -2.17 -17.65
N MET A 247 9.80 -1.17 -17.67
CA MET A 247 8.35 -1.38 -17.61
C MET A 247 7.88 -2.25 -18.78
N ASN A 248 8.37 -2.01 -20.00
CA ASN A 248 8.03 -2.82 -21.18
C ASN A 248 8.50 -4.26 -21.04
N LYS A 249 9.71 -4.51 -20.55
CA LYS A 249 10.19 -5.87 -20.24
C LYS A 249 9.30 -6.60 -19.23
N VAL A 250 8.86 -5.88 -18.19
CA VAL A 250 7.91 -6.41 -17.21
C VAL A 250 6.56 -6.68 -17.87
N ASN A 251 6.03 -5.74 -18.64
CA ASN A 251 4.75 -5.88 -19.35
C ASN A 251 4.74 -7.12 -20.26
N GLU A 252 5.82 -7.36 -21.01
CA GLU A 252 5.96 -8.54 -21.88
C GLU A 252 5.98 -9.85 -21.08
N LYS A 253 6.63 -9.87 -19.92
CA LYS A 253 6.73 -11.06 -19.08
C LYS A 253 5.44 -11.42 -18.35
N ILE A 254 4.62 -10.43 -17.94
CA ILE A 254 3.45 -10.65 -17.07
C ILE A 254 2.12 -10.19 -17.66
N GLY A 255 2.12 -9.62 -18.87
CA GLY A 255 0.89 -9.18 -19.53
C GLY A 255 0.28 -7.93 -18.91
N THR A 256 1.08 -7.09 -18.29
CA THR A 256 0.67 -5.78 -17.73
C THR A 256 0.79 -4.66 -18.78
N ASN A 257 0.45 -3.43 -18.39
CA ASN A 257 0.57 -2.25 -19.25
C ASN A 257 1.11 -1.05 -18.45
N TYR A 258 2.23 -1.25 -17.76
CA TYR A 258 2.88 -0.17 -17.01
C TYR A 258 3.47 0.88 -17.96
N LYS A 259 3.21 2.15 -17.65
CA LYS A 259 3.76 3.35 -18.31
C LYS A 259 4.13 4.37 -17.24
N LEU A 260 4.90 5.39 -17.59
CA LEU A 260 5.25 6.48 -16.67
C LEU A 260 3.98 7.19 -16.15
N PHE A 261 3.00 7.39 -17.05
CA PHE A 261 1.65 7.86 -16.77
C PHE A 261 0.67 6.91 -17.45
N ASN A 262 -0.18 6.24 -16.71
CA ASN A 262 -1.22 5.38 -17.28
C ASN A 262 -2.56 6.10 -17.29
N TYR A 263 -3.16 6.14 -18.45
CA TYR A 263 -4.57 6.52 -18.59
C TYR A 263 -5.48 5.33 -18.32
N TYR A 264 -6.59 5.58 -17.63
CA TYR A 264 -7.68 4.63 -17.38
C TYR A 264 -9.03 5.32 -17.51
N GLY A 265 -10.03 4.68 -18.12
CA GLY A 265 -11.39 5.16 -18.22
C GLY A 265 -11.88 5.33 -19.67
N ALA A 266 -12.89 6.19 -19.88
CA ALA A 266 -13.47 6.43 -21.19
C ALA A 266 -12.45 7.06 -22.15
N PRO A 267 -12.31 6.58 -23.40
CA PRO A 267 -11.33 7.12 -24.34
C PRO A 267 -11.61 8.57 -24.73
N ASP A 268 -12.85 9.02 -24.55
CA ASP A 268 -13.33 10.37 -24.80
C ASP A 268 -13.75 11.08 -23.48
N ALA A 269 -13.03 10.83 -22.41
CA ALA A 269 -13.33 11.43 -21.12
C ALA A 269 -13.26 12.96 -21.16
N THR A 270 -14.26 13.60 -20.56
CA THR A 270 -14.33 15.05 -20.39
C THR A 270 -13.78 15.51 -19.04
N HIS A 271 -13.81 14.63 -18.05
CA HIS A 271 -13.31 14.90 -16.70
C HIS A 271 -12.25 13.86 -16.32
N VAL A 272 -11.06 14.32 -15.95
CA VAL A 272 -9.92 13.47 -15.62
C VAL A 272 -9.39 13.80 -14.22
N ILE A 273 -9.20 12.78 -13.40
CA ILE A 273 -8.44 12.91 -12.17
C ILE A 273 -6.97 12.56 -12.47
N VAL A 274 -6.03 13.31 -11.90
CA VAL A 274 -4.60 12.97 -11.87
C VAL A 274 -4.23 12.65 -10.43
N ALA A 275 -3.72 11.46 -10.18
CA ALA A 275 -3.38 11.00 -8.83
C ALA A 275 -2.24 9.98 -8.85
N MET A 276 -1.68 9.69 -7.67
CA MET A 276 -0.71 8.60 -7.46
C MET A 276 -0.99 7.87 -6.14
N GLY A 277 -0.48 6.63 -6.03
CA GLY A 277 -0.67 5.78 -4.86
C GLY A 277 -2.00 5.03 -4.86
N SER A 278 -2.37 4.52 -3.70
CA SER A 278 -3.47 3.55 -3.55
C SER A 278 -4.85 4.09 -3.93
N VAL A 279 -5.07 5.38 -3.88
CA VAL A 279 -6.34 5.99 -4.30
C VAL A 279 -6.67 5.72 -5.78
N CYS A 280 -5.66 5.48 -6.61
CA CYS A 280 -5.86 5.19 -8.02
C CYS A 280 -6.74 3.97 -8.25
N ASP A 281 -6.60 2.92 -7.43
CA ASP A 281 -7.42 1.72 -7.55
C ASP A 281 -8.90 2.00 -7.17
N THR A 282 -9.14 2.79 -6.12
CA THR A 282 -10.50 3.26 -5.78
C THR A 282 -11.10 4.12 -6.90
N ILE A 283 -10.29 4.97 -7.54
CA ILE A 283 -10.76 5.82 -8.65
C ILE A 283 -11.11 4.95 -9.86
N GLU A 284 -10.27 3.98 -10.22
CA GLU A 284 -10.56 3.04 -11.32
C GLU A 284 -11.88 2.29 -11.10
N GLU A 285 -12.09 1.74 -9.90
CA GLU A 285 -13.33 1.05 -9.54
C GLU A 285 -14.55 1.98 -9.63
N THR A 286 -14.40 3.23 -9.17
CA THR A 286 -15.46 4.24 -9.24
C THR A 286 -15.77 4.63 -10.68
N ILE A 287 -14.76 4.78 -11.55
CA ILE A 287 -14.93 5.06 -12.98
C ILE A 287 -15.69 3.94 -13.65
N ASP A 288 -15.31 2.68 -13.41
CA ASP A 288 -15.98 1.51 -14.00
C ASP A 288 -17.46 1.52 -13.65
N TYR A 289 -17.77 1.75 -12.38
CA TYR A 289 -19.17 1.84 -11.93
C TYR A 289 -19.93 3.01 -12.58
N LEU A 290 -19.40 4.21 -12.54
CA LEU A 290 -20.10 5.41 -13.03
C LEU A 290 -20.24 5.41 -14.55
N ASN A 291 -19.20 5.02 -15.30
CA ASN A 291 -19.26 4.95 -16.74
C ASN A 291 -20.26 3.88 -17.22
N GLU A 292 -20.34 2.71 -16.50
CA GLU A 292 -21.29 1.65 -16.85
C GLU A 292 -22.73 1.99 -16.41
N LYS A 293 -22.93 2.46 -15.18
CA LYS A 293 -24.27 2.61 -14.59
C LYS A 293 -24.91 3.97 -14.87
N GLU A 294 -24.10 5.03 -14.94
CA GLU A 294 -24.59 6.39 -15.12
C GLU A 294 -24.27 6.96 -16.52
N GLY A 295 -23.57 6.19 -17.37
CA GLY A 295 -23.23 6.59 -18.74
C GLY A 295 -22.29 7.81 -18.79
N THR A 296 -21.47 7.99 -17.78
CA THR A 296 -20.51 9.10 -17.70
C THR A 296 -19.28 8.85 -18.58
N LYS A 297 -18.47 9.92 -18.80
CA LYS A 297 -17.21 9.86 -19.54
C LYS A 297 -16.08 10.37 -18.66
N LEU A 298 -15.65 9.51 -17.73
CA LEU A 298 -14.67 9.83 -16.70
C LEU A 298 -13.37 9.10 -16.96
N GLY A 299 -12.25 9.71 -16.54
CA GLY A 299 -10.93 9.14 -16.70
C GLY A 299 -10.00 9.46 -15.53
N LEU A 300 -8.93 8.70 -15.45
CA LEU A 300 -7.83 8.83 -14.50
C LEU A 300 -6.49 8.82 -15.24
N VAL A 301 -5.59 9.72 -14.89
CA VAL A 301 -4.16 9.56 -15.18
C VAL A 301 -3.45 9.17 -13.88
N LYS A 302 -2.95 7.95 -13.87
CA LYS A 302 -2.16 7.38 -12.77
C LYS A 302 -0.69 7.75 -12.95
N VAL A 303 -0.13 8.50 -12.02
CA VAL A 303 1.28 8.89 -12.02
C VAL A 303 2.12 7.80 -11.38
N ARG A 304 3.07 7.22 -12.12
CA ARG A 304 4.03 6.24 -11.58
C ARG A 304 5.41 6.85 -11.42
N LEU A 305 5.99 7.41 -12.47
CA LEU A 305 7.27 8.13 -12.34
C LEU A 305 6.99 9.61 -12.01
N TYR A 306 7.13 9.95 -10.74
CA TYR A 306 6.92 11.32 -10.27
C TYR A 306 8.17 12.21 -10.50
N ARG A 307 9.38 11.63 -10.42
CA ARG A 307 10.65 12.30 -10.73
C ARG A 307 11.58 11.34 -11.49
N PRO A 308 12.23 11.78 -12.59
CA PRO A 308 12.02 13.04 -13.31
C PRO A 308 10.60 13.16 -13.89
N PHE A 309 9.99 14.35 -13.79
CA PHE A 309 8.64 14.57 -14.31
C PHE A 309 8.64 14.80 -15.82
N ARG A 310 7.86 14.05 -16.57
CA ARG A 310 7.78 14.13 -18.04
C ARG A 310 6.48 14.76 -18.48
N ALA A 311 6.52 16.06 -18.76
CA ALA A 311 5.36 16.83 -19.18
C ALA A 311 4.75 16.30 -20.50
N ASP A 312 5.59 15.92 -21.47
CA ASP A 312 5.15 15.33 -22.75
C ASP A 312 4.37 14.04 -22.55
N LYS A 313 4.83 13.16 -21.66
CA LYS A 313 4.15 11.88 -21.35
C LYS A 313 2.83 12.07 -20.59
N LEU A 314 2.75 13.07 -19.73
CA LEU A 314 1.49 13.45 -19.10
C LEU A 314 0.48 13.94 -20.16
N VAL A 315 0.91 14.82 -21.06
CA VAL A 315 0.06 15.35 -22.14
C VAL A 315 -0.44 14.23 -23.07
N GLU A 316 0.45 13.28 -23.43
CA GLU A 316 0.08 12.10 -24.23
C GLU A 316 -0.98 11.22 -23.54
N ALA A 317 -0.97 11.16 -22.21
CA ALA A 317 -1.91 10.33 -21.44
C ALA A 317 -3.30 10.94 -21.29
N ILE A 318 -3.45 12.27 -21.43
CA ILE A 318 -4.75 12.94 -21.26
C ILE A 318 -5.56 12.88 -22.57
N PRO A 319 -6.83 12.42 -22.57
CA PRO A 319 -7.69 12.47 -23.75
C PRO A 319 -7.87 13.90 -24.28
N SER A 320 -7.84 14.05 -25.59
CA SER A 320 -8.02 15.38 -26.24
C SER A 320 -9.38 16.04 -25.97
N THR A 321 -10.35 15.24 -25.53
CA THR A 321 -11.71 15.68 -25.15
C THR A 321 -11.79 16.20 -23.71
N CYS A 322 -10.69 16.21 -22.98
CA CYS A 322 -10.66 16.62 -21.57
C CYS A 322 -10.95 18.11 -21.43
N GLU A 323 -11.98 18.43 -20.66
CA GLU A 323 -12.45 19.81 -20.37
C GLU A 323 -12.08 20.24 -18.95
N GLN A 324 -11.86 19.27 -18.05
CA GLN A 324 -11.54 19.53 -16.66
C GLN A 324 -10.60 18.47 -16.06
N ILE A 325 -9.67 18.93 -15.24
CA ILE A 325 -8.74 18.10 -14.51
C ILE A 325 -8.87 18.39 -13.01
N SER A 326 -8.95 17.34 -12.20
CA SER A 326 -8.82 17.42 -10.75
C SER A 326 -7.54 16.69 -10.32
N VAL A 327 -6.61 17.41 -9.70
CA VAL A 327 -5.38 16.78 -9.19
C VAL A 327 -5.57 16.46 -7.71
N LEU A 328 -5.36 15.21 -7.33
CA LEU A 328 -5.47 14.75 -5.95
C LEU A 328 -4.08 14.56 -5.33
N ASP A 329 -3.78 15.38 -4.33
CA ASP A 329 -2.56 15.31 -3.54
C ASP A 329 -2.84 14.73 -2.14
N ARG A 330 -2.09 13.69 -1.75
CA ARG A 330 -2.18 13.10 -0.41
C ARG A 330 -1.23 13.80 0.56
N THR A 331 -1.29 15.12 0.58
CA THR A 331 -0.47 15.98 1.43
C THR A 331 -1.12 17.34 1.61
N LYS A 332 -0.56 18.12 2.52
CA LYS A 332 -0.82 19.57 2.65
C LYS A 332 0.52 20.29 2.77
N GLU A 333 0.79 21.21 1.85
CA GLU A 333 1.94 22.12 1.91
C GLU A 333 1.46 23.50 2.40
N PRO A 334 1.62 23.84 3.70
CA PRO A 334 1.14 25.11 4.24
C PRO A 334 1.86 26.30 3.60
N GLY A 335 1.08 27.29 3.15
CA GLY A 335 1.62 28.53 2.56
C GLY A 335 1.94 28.44 1.06
N SER A 336 1.76 27.27 0.43
CA SER A 336 1.90 27.12 -1.02
C SER A 336 0.60 27.50 -1.76
N GLU A 337 0.73 27.93 -3.01
CA GLU A 337 -0.40 28.18 -3.92
C GLU A 337 -1.13 26.90 -4.33
N GLY A 338 -0.49 25.74 -4.19
CA GLY A 338 -1.05 24.41 -4.42
C GLY A 338 -0.14 23.34 -3.90
N GLU A 339 -0.64 22.14 -3.81
CA GLU A 339 0.13 20.95 -3.44
C GLU A 339 1.09 20.56 -4.58
N PRO A 340 2.15 19.79 -4.31
CA PRO A 340 3.24 19.57 -5.26
C PRO A 340 2.83 18.94 -6.60
N LEU A 341 1.98 17.91 -6.60
CA LEU A 341 1.55 17.27 -7.85
C LEU A 341 0.69 18.23 -8.68
N TYR A 342 -0.21 18.97 -8.02
CA TYR A 342 -1.02 20.00 -8.70
C TYR A 342 -0.14 21.03 -9.41
N LEU A 343 0.89 21.55 -8.72
CA LEU A 343 1.81 22.54 -9.30
C LEU A 343 2.59 21.97 -10.49
N ASP A 344 3.04 20.71 -10.41
CA ASP A 344 3.72 20.03 -11.50
C ASP A 344 2.80 19.84 -12.73
N VAL A 345 1.53 19.46 -12.51
CA VAL A 345 0.53 19.31 -13.58
C VAL A 345 0.24 20.65 -14.25
N VAL A 346 -0.01 21.71 -13.46
CA VAL A 346 -0.24 23.07 -14.00
C VAL A 346 0.94 23.53 -14.85
N ALA A 347 2.17 23.33 -14.36
CA ALA A 347 3.38 23.69 -15.08
C ALA A 347 3.54 22.89 -16.38
N ALA A 348 3.25 21.59 -16.34
CA ALA A 348 3.36 20.69 -17.49
C ALA A 348 2.36 20.99 -18.61
N LEU A 349 1.16 21.43 -18.24
CA LEU A 349 0.09 21.71 -19.22
C LEU A 349 0.16 23.13 -19.82
N LYS A 350 0.96 24.03 -19.22
CA LYS A 350 1.14 25.39 -19.73
C LYS A 350 1.73 25.37 -21.14
N GLY A 351 1.05 26.04 -22.08
CA GLY A 351 1.50 26.13 -23.48
C GLY A 351 1.20 24.87 -24.32
N THR A 352 0.45 23.93 -23.80
CA THR A 352 -0.05 22.75 -24.52
C THR A 352 -1.48 22.99 -25.01
N GLN A 353 -2.07 21.99 -25.66
CA GLN A 353 -3.49 22.00 -26.04
C GLN A 353 -4.46 22.06 -24.83
N PHE A 354 -3.98 21.81 -23.65
CA PHE A 354 -4.75 21.84 -22.40
C PHE A 354 -4.55 23.12 -21.57
N HIS A 355 -3.93 24.16 -22.14
CA HIS A 355 -3.60 25.39 -21.41
C HIS A 355 -4.81 26.13 -20.82
N ASP A 356 -5.99 25.98 -21.42
CA ASP A 356 -7.26 26.60 -20.99
C ASP A 356 -8.15 25.66 -20.17
N VAL A 357 -7.73 24.40 -19.96
CA VAL A 357 -8.50 23.44 -19.18
C VAL A 357 -8.50 23.85 -17.72
N ALA A 358 -9.68 23.85 -17.08
CA ALA A 358 -9.79 24.14 -15.66
C ALA A 358 -9.13 23.03 -14.83
N ILE A 359 -8.20 23.40 -13.93
CA ILE A 359 -7.48 22.48 -13.09
C ILE A 359 -7.80 22.76 -11.62
N ALA A 360 -8.42 21.79 -10.93
CA ALA A 360 -8.72 21.88 -9.50
C ALA A 360 -7.67 21.14 -8.66
N SER A 361 -7.39 21.69 -7.46
CA SER A 361 -6.47 21.09 -6.47
C SER A 361 -7.26 20.47 -5.34
N GLY A 362 -7.16 19.16 -5.15
CA GLY A 362 -7.84 18.40 -4.11
C GLY A 362 -6.87 17.77 -3.10
N ARG A 363 -7.13 17.97 -1.82
CA ARG A 363 -6.42 17.30 -0.72
C ARG A 363 -7.25 16.16 -0.17
N TYR A 364 -6.60 15.02 0.07
CA TYR A 364 -7.27 13.81 0.56
C TYR A 364 -6.33 12.96 1.41
N GLY A 365 -6.90 12.08 2.22
CA GLY A 365 -6.22 10.89 2.73
C GLY A 365 -5.08 11.12 3.72
N LEU A 366 -4.87 12.35 4.26
CA LEU A 366 -3.82 12.63 5.24
C LEU A 366 -4.01 11.74 6.47
N GLY A 367 -2.90 11.17 6.95
CA GLY A 367 -2.92 10.27 8.09
C GLY A 367 -3.82 9.05 7.88
N SER A 368 -3.87 8.52 6.66
CA SER A 368 -4.73 7.39 6.24
C SER A 368 -6.23 7.62 6.45
N LYS A 369 -6.70 8.89 6.40
CA LYS A 369 -8.14 9.13 6.33
C LYS A 369 -8.71 8.42 5.12
N ASP A 370 -9.76 7.64 5.32
CA ASP A 370 -10.38 6.82 4.27
C ASP A 370 -10.90 7.67 3.12
N THR A 371 -10.79 7.14 1.90
CA THR A 371 -11.27 7.80 0.66
C THR A 371 -12.18 6.83 -0.08
N THR A 372 -13.48 7.15 -0.08
CA THR A 372 -14.53 6.26 -0.59
C THR A 372 -14.92 6.57 -2.02
N PRO A 373 -15.54 5.62 -2.75
CA PRO A 373 -16.10 5.87 -4.08
C PRO A 373 -17.07 7.06 -4.14
N ALA A 374 -17.90 7.27 -3.12
CA ALA A 374 -18.80 8.41 -3.05
C ALA A 374 -18.05 9.75 -3.02
N GLN A 375 -16.91 9.80 -2.34
CA GLN A 375 -16.05 11.00 -2.33
C GLN A 375 -15.36 11.21 -3.67
N ILE A 376 -14.92 10.15 -4.36
CA ILE A 376 -14.39 10.24 -5.73
C ILE A 376 -15.47 10.72 -6.70
N LYS A 377 -16.70 10.24 -6.58
CA LYS A 377 -17.85 10.76 -7.33
C LYS A 377 -17.99 12.27 -7.11
N ALA A 378 -17.93 12.76 -5.86
CA ALA A 378 -18.00 14.18 -5.56
C ALA A 378 -16.88 15.01 -6.22
N VAL A 379 -15.67 14.47 -6.36
CA VAL A 379 -14.57 15.14 -7.10
C VAL A 379 -14.93 15.36 -8.57
N TYR A 380 -15.47 14.34 -9.23
CA TYR A 380 -15.90 14.48 -10.64
C TYR A 380 -17.07 15.47 -10.77
N TRP A 381 -18.03 15.44 -9.84
CA TRP A 381 -19.20 16.34 -9.86
C TRP A 381 -18.85 17.79 -9.49
N ASN A 382 -17.78 18.04 -8.73
CA ASN A 382 -17.33 19.41 -8.43
C ASN A 382 -17.19 20.25 -9.71
N ALA A 383 -16.74 19.66 -10.79
CA ALA A 383 -16.61 20.29 -12.10
C ALA A 383 -17.95 20.71 -12.74
N SER A 384 -18.99 19.92 -12.49
CA SER A 384 -20.32 20.12 -13.12
C SER A 384 -21.14 21.21 -12.44
N TRP A 385 -20.75 21.63 -11.24
CA TRP A 385 -21.51 22.60 -10.42
C TRP A 385 -20.97 24.01 -10.57
N LYS A 386 -21.39 24.72 -11.62
CA LYS A 386 -20.92 26.08 -11.93
C LYS A 386 -21.03 27.06 -10.77
N ASP A 387 -22.09 26.96 -9.95
CA ASP A 387 -22.34 27.89 -8.82
C ASP A 387 -21.64 27.49 -7.52
N THR A 388 -21.23 26.22 -7.38
CA THR A 388 -20.60 25.67 -6.18
C THR A 388 -19.20 25.08 -6.43
N TYR A 389 -18.66 25.32 -7.63
CA TYR A 389 -17.33 24.84 -8.01
C TYR A 389 -16.24 25.35 -7.04
N LYS A 390 -15.46 24.42 -6.52
CA LYS A 390 -14.32 24.71 -5.66
C LYS A 390 -13.01 24.39 -6.40
N PRO A 391 -12.24 25.40 -6.84
CA PRO A 391 -10.95 25.18 -7.50
C PRO A 391 -9.90 24.59 -6.55
N ARG A 392 -10.11 24.76 -5.24
CA ARG A 392 -9.35 24.09 -4.16
C ARG A 392 -10.35 23.43 -3.22
N PHE A 393 -10.13 22.16 -2.92
CA PHE A 393 -11.09 21.41 -2.10
C PHE A 393 -10.40 20.37 -1.22
N THR A 394 -11.17 19.83 -0.26
CA THR A 394 -10.82 18.65 0.52
C THR A 394 -11.93 17.60 0.41
N ILE A 395 -11.57 16.33 0.54
CA ILE A 395 -12.51 15.22 0.68
C ILE A 395 -12.14 14.37 1.89
N GLY A 396 -13.11 13.64 2.43
CA GLY A 396 -12.93 12.74 3.57
C GLY A 396 -13.02 13.40 4.93
N ILE A 397 -13.13 14.72 5.00
CA ILE A 397 -13.31 15.50 6.23
C ILE A 397 -14.42 16.54 6.04
N GLU A 398 -14.87 17.11 7.13
CA GLU A 398 -15.65 18.34 7.17
C GLU A 398 -14.72 19.48 7.63
N ASP A 399 -14.40 20.39 6.73
CA ASP A 399 -13.60 21.57 7.03
C ASP A 399 -14.54 22.72 7.42
N ASP A 400 -14.75 22.89 8.71
CA ASP A 400 -15.59 23.93 9.31
C ASP A 400 -14.86 25.28 9.53
N VAL A 401 -13.59 25.36 9.11
CA VAL A 401 -12.75 26.57 9.24
C VAL A 401 -12.69 27.34 7.92
N THR A 402 -12.32 26.66 6.83
CA THR A 402 -12.16 27.29 5.50
C THR A 402 -13.22 26.82 4.49
N ASN A 403 -14.07 25.89 4.87
CA ASN A 403 -15.22 25.36 4.10
C ASN A 403 -14.84 24.82 2.72
N LEU A 404 -13.66 24.16 2.62
CA LEU A 404 -13.15 23.60 1.38
C LEU A 404 -13.69 22.19 1.08
N SER A 405 -14.35 21.53 2.03
CA SER A 405 -14.83 20.16 1.83
C SER A 405 -15.92 20.10 0.76
N LEU A 406 -15.81 19.10 -0.11
CA LEU A 406 -16.89 18.75 -1.02
C LEU A 406 -17.97 17.97 -0.27
N GLU A 407 -19.21 18.26 -0.57
CA GLU A 407 -20.35 17.48 -0.09
C GLU A 407 -20.32 16.09 -0.72
N THR A 408 -20.62 15.06 0.07
CA THR A 408 -20.62 13.68 -0.36
C THR A 408 -22.00 13.07 -0.10
N GLU A 409 -22.63 12.54 -1.13
CA GLU A 409 -23.95 11.92 -1.03
C GLU A 409 -23.82 10.42 -0.71
N GLY A 410 -24.30 10.03 0.47
CA GLY A 410 -24.56 8.65 0.84
C GLY A 410 -23.34 7.69 0.80
N LYS A 411 -23.64 6.41 0.62
CA LYS A 411 -22.67 5.32 0.41
C LYS A 411 -22.79 4.84 -1.04
N LEU A 412 -21.67 4.65 -1.74
CA LEU A 412 -21.62 4.07 -3.07
C LEU A 412 -20.95 2.71 -2.99
N ASP A 413 -21.64 1.65 -3.41
CA ASP A 413 -21.07 0.31 -3.57
C ASP A 413 -20.63 0.13 -5.03
N SER A 414 -19.37 0.40 -5.29
CA SER A 414 -18.77 0.29 -6.62
C SER A 414 -18.04 -1.04 -6.84
N ALA A 415 -17.99 -1.91 -5.83
CA ALA A 415 -17.30 -3.18 -5.93
C ALA A 415 -17.89 -4.05 -7.07
N PRO A 416 -17.06 -4.76 -7.85
CA PRO A 416 -17.53 -5.62 -8.93
C PRO A 416 -18.50 -6.68 -8.44
N ALA A 417 -19.51 -7.02 -9.25
CA ALA A 417 -20.48 -8.05 -8.93
C ALA A 417 -19.77 -9.37 -8.59
N GLY A 418 -20.22 -10.03 -7.52
CA GLY A 418 -19.62 -11.27 -7.03
C GLY A 418 -18.42 -11.08 -6.08
N THR A 419 -18.09 -9.85 -5.73
CA THR A 419 -17.17 -9.57 -4.61
C THR A 419 -17.91 -9.76 -3.29
N THR A 420 -17.35 -10.58 -2.41
CA THR A 420 -17.84 -10.75 -1.04
C THR A 420 -17.02 -9.88 -0.10
N ALA A 421 -17.70 -9.09 0.72
CA ALA A 421 -17.10 -8.17 1.68
C ALA A 421 -17.41 -8.60 3.12
N CYS A 422 -16.38 -8.83 3.94
CA CYS A 422 -16.50 -9.28 5.31
C CYS A 422 -15.80 -8.33 6.28
N LYS A 423 -16.45 -8.05 7.41
CA LYS A 423 -15.93 -7.14 8.44
C LYS A 423 -15.93 -7.81 9.81
N PHE A 424 -14.80 -7.70 10.54
CA PHE A 424 -14.64 -8.36 11.84
C PHE A 424 -14.19 -7.35 12.88
N TRP A 425 -14.95 -7.26 13.96
CA TRP A 425 -14.68 -6.40 15.10
C TRP A 425 -14.07 -7.23 16.24
N GLY A 426 -12.84 -6.91 16.63
CA GLY A 426 -12.10 -7.61 17.66
C GLY A 426 -11.39 -6.65 18.62
N LEU A 427 -10.89 -7.20 19.71
CA LEU A 427 -10.06 -6.50 20.67
C LEU A 427 -8.59 -6.66 20.29
N GLY A 428 -7.80 -5.62 20.39
CA GLY A 428 -6.35 -5.69 20.22
C GLY A 428 -5.75 -6.75 21.14
N ALA A 429 -4.97 -7.66 20.59
CA ALA A 429 -4.34 -8.81 21.25
C ALA A 429 -5.25 -10.02 21.54
N ASP A 430 -6.51 -10.05 21.10
CA ASP A 430 -7.40 -11.23 21.21
C ASP A 430 -7.14 -12.32 20.16
N GLY A 431 -6.26 -12.05 19.19
CA GLY A 431 -5.91 -12.96 18.09
C GLY A 431 -6.81 -12.84 16.85
N THR A 432 -7.83 -11.99 16.86
CA THR A 432 -8.75 -11.77 15.72
C THR A 432 -7.99 -11.40 14.43
N VAL A 433 -7.07 -10.45 14.50
CA VAL A 433 -6.27 -10.03 13.34
C VAL A 433 -5.44 -11.18 12.78
N GLY A 434 -4.79 -11.96 13.65
CA GLY A 434 -4.02 -13.14 13.24
C GLY A 434 -4.87 -14.21 12.55
N ALA A 435 -6.06 -14.50 13.08
CA ALA A 435 -7.00 -15.43 12.48
C ALA A 435 -7.49 -14.94 11.11
N ASN A 436 -7.79 -13.64 10.97
CA ASN A 436 -8.25 -13.07 9.71
C ASN A 436 -7.12 -12.97 8.66
N LYS A 437 -5.87 -12.69 9.06
CA LYS A 437 -4.69 -12.83 8.19
C LYS A 437 -4.54 -14.26 7.67
N ASN A 438 -4.78 -15.24 8.53
CA ASN A 438 -4.75 -16.65 8.14
C ASN A 438 -5.92 -16.99 7.21
N SER A 439 -7.13 -16.54 7.51
CA SER A 439 -8.31 -16.76 6.66
C SER A 439 -8.12 -16.24 5.25
N ILE A 440 -7.64 -15.00 5.08
CA ILE A 440 -7.45 -14.42 3.75
C ILE A 440 -6.32 -15.13 2.97
N LYS A 441 -5.27 -15.62 3.65
CA LYS A 441 -4.22 -16.43 3.04
C LYS A 441 -4.76 -17.80 2.60
N ILE A 442 -5.58 -18.45 3.42
CA ILE A 442 -6.24 -19.71 3.02
C ILE A 442 -7.08 -19.48 1.77
N ILE A 443 -7.91 -18.43 1.73
CA ILE A 443 -8.74 -18.12 0.56
C ILE A 443 -7.85 -17.83 -0.66
N GLY A 444 -6.84 -16.98 -0.53
CA GLY A 444 -5.97 -16.60 -1.63
C GLY A 444 -5.12 -17.76 -2.17
N ASP A 445 -4.47 -18.52 -1.28
CA ASP A 445 -3.50 -19.52 -1.68
C ASP A 445 -4.15 -20.86 -2.12
N HIS A 446 -5.39 -21.15 -1.70
CA HIS A 446 -6.07 -22.42 -1.97
C HIS A 446 -7.35 -22.30 -2.81
N THR A 447 -7.63 -21.13 -3.38
CA THR A 447 -8.74 -20.92 -4.32
C THR A 447 -8.29 -20.10 -5.52
N ASP A 448 -9.11 -20.08 -6.58
CA ASP A 448 -8.90 -19.19 -7.73
C ASP A 448 -9.40 -17.77 -7.49
N LEU A 449 -9.86 -17.45 -6.29
CA LEU A 449 -10.35 -16.12 -5.94
C LEU A 449 -9.19 -15.13 -5.77
N TYR A 450 -9.40 -13.90 -6.21
CA TYR A 450 -8.63 -12.76 -5.73
C TYR A 450 -8.99 -12.48 -4.28
N ALA A 451 -8.02 -12.03 -3.52
CA ALA A 451 -8.16 -11.83 -2.08
C ALA A 451 -7.49 -10.52 -1.67
N GLN A 452 -8.17 -9.76 -0.82
CA GLN A 452 -7.68 -8.51 -0.24
C GLN A 452 -8.03 -8.48 1.24
N ALA A 453 -7.10 -8.08 2.09
CA ALA A 453 -7.39 -7.80 3.50
C ALA A 453 -6.68 -6.53 3.97
N TYR A 454 -7.39 -5.74 4.73
CA TYR A 454 -6.87 -4.56 5.41
C TYR A 454 -7.27 -4.59 6.89
N PHE A 455 -6.36 -4.15 7.77
CA PHE A 455 -6.55 -4.19 9.21
C PHE A 455 -6.45 -2.78 9.77
N ALA A 456 -7.58 -2.25 10.24
CA ALA A 456 -7.62 -0.97 10.94
C ALA A 456 -7.33 -1.20 12.43
N TYR A 457 -6.38 -0.46 12.97
CA TYR A 457 -5.97 -0.50 14.37
C TYR A 457 -6.30 0.83 15.05
N ASP A 458 -6.66 0.76 16.34
CA ASP A 458 -6.58 1.93 17.20
C ASP A 458 -5.09 2.25 17.45
N SER A 459 -4.73 3.53 17.53
CA SER A 459 -3.38 4.00 17.85
C SER A 459 -2.88 3.55 19.23
N LYS A 460 -3.78 3.09 20.10
CA LYS A 460 -3.43 2.49 21.40
C LYS A 460 -2.89 1.08 21.22
N LYS A 461 -1.67 0.82 21.70
CA LYS A 461 -0.98 -0.47 21.54
C LYS A 461 -1.65 -1.66 22.24
N SER A 462 -2.52 -1.46 23.21
CA SER A 462 -3.21 -2.54 23.93
C SER A 462 -4.63 -2.13 24.31
N GLY A 463 -5.59 -3.06 24.19
CA GLY A 463 -6.98 -2.84 24.57
C GLY A 463 -7.81 -1.97 23.61
N GLY A 464 -7.23 -1.53 22.48
CA GLY A 464 -7.96 -0.83 21.43
C GLY A 464 -8.82 -1.76 20.58
N VAL A 465 -9.80 -1.20 19.88
CA VAL A 465 -10.59 -1.94 18.90
C VAL A 465 -9.77 -2.20 17.64
N THR A 466 -9.93 -3.39 17.06
CA THR A 466 -9.40 -3.72 15.75
C THR A 466 -10.54 -4.06 14.81
N VAL A 467 -10.46 -3.59 13.56
CA VAL A 467 -11.45 -3.91 12.54
C VAL A 467 -10.73 -4.51 11.34
N SER A 468 -11.03 -5.77 11.03
CA SER A 468 -10.49 -6.44 9.85
C SER A 468 -11.49 -6.32 8.70
N HIS A 469 -11.00 -5.96 7.52
CA HIS A 469 -11.76 -5.81 6.29
C HIS A 469 -11.24 -6.83 5.28
N LEU A 470 -12.04 -7.79 4.89
CA LEU A 470 -11.69 -8.84 3.94
C LEU A 470 -12.59 -8.76 2.71
N ARG A 471 -12.00 -8.76 1.51
CA ARG A 471 -12.71 -8.88 0.25
C ARG A 471 -12.13 -10.04 -0.55
N PHE A 472 -12.99 -10.78 -1.22
CA PHE A 472 -12.58 -11.83 -2.13
C PHE A 472 -13.64 -12.02 -3.24
N GLY A 473 -13.19 -12.42 -4.42
CA GLY A 473 -14.05 -12.57 -5.59
C GLY A 473 -13.30 -13.10 -6.80
N LYS A 474 -14.03 -13.31 -7.90
CA LYS A 474 -13.46 -13.84 -9.16
C LYS A 474 -12.77 -12.77 -10.01
N THR A 475 -12.96 -11.51 -9.70
CA THR A 475 -12.35 -10.36 -10.39
C THR A 475 -11.29 -9.71 -9.50
N PRO A 476 -10.26 -9.07 -10.06
CA PRO A 476 -9.30 -8.28 -9.29
C PRO A 476 -10.00 -7.26 -8.41
N ILE A 477 -9.51 -7.10 -7.17
CA ILE A 477 -10.10 -6.21 -6.18
C ILE A 477 -9.32 -4.90 -6.17
N LYS A 478 -10.00 -3.81 -6.51
CA LYS A 478 -9.46 -2.44 -6.55
C LYS A 478 -9.94 -1.57 -5.38
N SER A 479 -10.69 -2.14 -4.44
CA SER A 479 -11.36 -1.44 -3.34
C SER A 479 -10.38 -1.05 -2.25
N THR A 480 -9.59 0.01 -2.44
CA THR A 480 -8.62 0.52 -1.46
C THR A 480 -9.26 1.48 -0.45
N TYR A 481 -10.43 1.13 0.06
CA TYR A 481 -11.20 1.85 1.07
C TYR A 481 -11.80 0.86 2.09
N LEU A 482 -12.22 1.37 3.25
CA LEU A 482 -12.81 0.55 4.30
C LEU A 482 -14.18 0.02 3.89
N ILE A 483 -14.49 -1.22 4.28
CA ILE A 483 -15.81 -1.80 4.03
C ILE A 483 -16.85 -1.04 4.84
N ASN A 484 -17.81 -0.43 4.16
CA ASN A 484 -18.98 0.24 4.73
C ASN A 484 -20.29 -0.38 4.26
N GLN A 485 -20.22 -1.42 3.42
CA GLN A 485 -21.32 -2.29 2.98
C GLN A 485 -20.80 -3.72 2.91
N ALA A 486 -21.17 -4.54 3.91
CA ALA A 486 -20.65 -5.88 4.12
C ALA A 486 -21.70 -6.96 3.87
N ASP A 487 -21.29 -8.07 3.29
CA ASP A 487 -22.11 -9.29 3.18
C ASP A 487 -22.10 -10.10 4.49
N PHE A 488 -21.01 -9.95 5.26
CA PHE A 488 -20.81 -10.63 6.54
C PHE A 488 -20.13 -9.69 7.55
N VAL A 489 -20.71 -9.58 8.75
CA VAL A 489 -20.08 -8.88 9.88
C VAL A 489 -19.98 -9.82 11.08
N ALA A 490 -18.81 -9.89 11.71
CA ALA A 490 -18.62 -10.59 12.97
C ALA A 490 -18.20 -9.62 14.09
N CYS A 491 -18.80 -9.78 15.25
CA CYS A 491 -18.43 -9.11 16.48
C CYS A 491 -17.86 -10.13 17.48
N HIS A 492 -16.56 -10.07 17.72
CA HIS A 492 -15.86 -11.02 18.58
C HIS A 492 -15.94 -10.68 20.07
N ASN A 493 -16.36 -9.46 20.41
CA ASN A 493 -16.52 -9.01 21.79
C ASN A 493 -17.92 -8.42 21.99
N GLU A 494 -18.75 -9.09 22.81
CA GLU A 494 -20.14 -8.71 23.07
C GLU A 494 -20.30 -7.27 23.56
N SER A 495 -19.30 -6.73 24.28
CA SER A 495 -19.36 -5.34 24.79
C SER A 495 -19.33 -4.27 23.69
N TYR A 496 -18.99 -4.65 22.45
CA TYR A 496 -18.92 -3.69 21.34
C TYR A 496 -20.28 -3.39 20.71
N ILE A 497 -21.27 -4.28 20.91
CA ILE A 497 -22.62 -4.10 20.32
C ILE A 497 -23.33 -2.84 20.82
N THR A 498 -22.99 -2.36 22.01
CA THR A 498 -23.53 -1.13 22.59
C THR A 498 -22.66 0.11 22.35
N LYS A 499 -21.43 -0.08 21.86
CA LYS A 499 -20.42 0.99 21.71
C LYS A 499 -20.22 1.44 20.27
N TYR A 500 -20.41 0.53 19.31
CA TYR A 500 -20.10 0.75 17.91
C TYR A 500 -21.30 0.40 17.03
N ASN A 501 -21.48 1.19 15.98
CA ASN A 501 -22.57 1.02 15.04
C ASN A 501 -22.16 0.08 13.90
N MET A 502 -22.04 -1.23 14.18
CA MET A 502 -21.49 -2.22 13.25
C MET A 502 -22.53 -2.87 12.34
N VAL A 503 -23.78 -3.00 12.78
CA VAL A 503 -24.83 -3.68 11.99
C VAL A 503 -25.29 -2.87 10.80
N GLN A 504 -25.19 -1.54 10.84
CA GLN A 504 -25.57 -0.66 9.73
C GLN A 504 -24.62 -0.73 8.52
N ASP A 505 -23.52 -1.44 8.66
CA ASP A 505 -22.63 -1.75 7.54
C ASP A 505 -23.02 -3.04 6.80
N ILE A 506 -24.04 -3.79 7.29
CA ILE A 506 -24.47 -5.03 6.68
C ILE A 506 -25.48 -4.74 5.56
N LYS A 507 -25.24 -5.31 4.38
CA LYS A 507 -26.18 -5.26 3.25
C LYS A 507 -27.49 -5.99 3.59
N PRO A 508 -28.63 -5.57 3.06
CA PRO A 508 -29.89 -6.33 3.22
C PRO A 508 -29.70 -7.81 2.85
N GLY A 509 -30.19 -8.72 3.71
CA GLY A 509 -30.02 -10.17 3.57
C GLY A 509 -28.63 -10.71 3.96
N GLY A 510 -27.72 -9.86 4.39
CA GLY A 510 -26.39 -10.23 4.84
C GLY A 510 -26.39 -11.00 6.17
N THR A 511 -25.21 -11.33 6.67
CA THR A 511 -25.04 -12.17 7.87
C THR A 511 -24.36 -11.37 9.00
N PHE A 512 -24.89 -11.50 10.22
CA PHE A 512 -24.29 -10.99 11.44
C PHE A 512 -23.97 -12.14 12.41
N LEU A 513 -22.72 -12.28 12.83
CA LEU A 513 -22.26 -13.23 13.84
C LEU A 513 -21.82 -12.48 15.10
N LEU A 514 -22.44 -12.78 16.22
CA LEU A 514 -22.08 -12.21 17.53
C LEU A 514 -21.50 -13.30 18.44
N ASN A 515 -20.27 -13.12 18.89
CA ASN A 515 -19.71 -13.92 19.96
C ASN A 515 -20.19 -13.36 21.30
N CYS A 516 -21.07 -14.10 21.98
CA CYS A 516 -21.61 -13.72 23.28
C CYS A 516 -21.89 -14.95 24.16
N GLN A 517 -21.99 -14.70 25.46
CA GLN A 517 -22.31 -15.73 26.45
C GLN A 517 -23.83 -15.79 26.78
N TRP A 518 -24.61 -14.92 26.15
CA TRP A 518 -26.05 -14.79 26.40
C TRP A 518 -26.84 -15.96 25.80
N GLU A 519 -27.78 -16.49 26.58
CA GLU A 519 -28.77 -17.47 26.08
C GLU A 519 -29.83 -16.74 25.24
N HIS A 520 -30.62 -17.51 24.49
CA HIS A 520 -31.57 -16.97 23.50
C HIS A 520 -32.59 -15.98 24.12
N GLU A 521 -33.05 -16.28 25.33
CA GLU A 521 -34.02 -15.47 26.07
C GLU A 521 -33.43 -14.15 26.61
N GLU A 522 -32.09 -14.07 26.70
CA GLU A 522 -31.39 -12.89 27.21
C GLU A 522 -31.06 -11.89 26.11
N LEU A 523 -31.03 -12.33 24.84
CA LEU A 523 -30.65 -11.48 23.70
C LEU A 523 -31.49 -10.21 23.60
N ASP A 524 -32.80 -10.32 23.88
CA ASP A 524 -33.71 -9.17 23.82
C ASP A 524 -33.36 -8.08 24.85
N LYS A 525 -32.78 -8.44 25.98
CA LYS A 525 -32.35 -7.50 27.03
C LYS A 525 -31.03 -6.82 26.71
N HIS A 526 -30.12 -7.52 26.01
CA HIS A 526 -28.74 -7.05 25.76
C HIS A 526 -28.56 -6.32 24.44
N LEU A 527 -29.39 -6.65 23.43
CA LEU A 527 -29.29 -5.99 22.12
C LEU A 527 -29.97 -4.61 22.12
N PRO A 528 -29.28 -3.56 21.70
CA PRO A 528 -29.88 -2.24 21.51
C PRO A 528 -31.08 -2.26 20.56
N GLY A 529 -32.10 -1.46 20.84
CA GLY A 529 -33.32 -1.40 20.03
C GLY A 529 -33.07 -1.09 18.56
N GLN A 530 -32.13 -0.19 18.27
CA GLN A 530 -31.75 0.13 16.89
C GLN A 530 -31.10 -1.06 16.16
N VAL A 531 -30.30 -1.89 16.85
CA VAL A 531 -29.68 -3.10 16.30
C VAL A 531 -30.76 -4.11 15.93
N LYS A 532 -31.72 -4.36 16.85
CA LYS A 532 -32.87 -5.26 16.62
C LYS A 532 -33.69 -4.81 15.41
N ARG A 533 -33.99 -3.51 15.34
CA ARG A 533 -34.77 -2.93 14.25
C ARG A 533 -34.05 -3.12 12.91
N TYR A 534 -32.76 -2.76 12.83
CA TYR A 534 -31.97 -2.89 11.61
C TYR A 534 -31.92 -4.35 11.11
N ILE A 535 -31.69 -5.31 12.03
CA ILE A 535 -31.69 -6.75 11.72
C ILE A 535 -33.02 -7.18 11.11
N ALA A 536 -34.15 -6.75 11.70
CA ALA A 536 -35.47 -7.11 11.24
C ALA A 536 -35.84 -6.46 9.90
N GLU A 537 -35.63 -5.14 9.76
CA GLU A 537 -35.98 -4.38 8.56
C GLU A 537 -35.15 -4.79 7.33
N ASN A 538 -33.91 -5.24 7.52
CA ASN A 538 -33.01 -5.62 6.44
C ASN A 538 -32.86 -7.13 6.25
N ASN A 539 -33.69 -7.95 6.91
CA ASN A 539 -33.67 -9.42 6.83
C ASN A 539 -32.27 -10.02 7.09
N ILE A 540 -31.52 -9.46 8.06
CA ILE A 540 -30.19 -9.93 8.40
C ILE A 540 -30.23 -11.30 9.05
N LYS A 541 -29.41 -12.24 8.56
CA LYS A 541 -29.23 -13.56 9.16
C LYS A 541 -28.39 -13.43 10.42
N PHE A 542 -29.02 -13.45 11.57
CA PHE A 542 -28.36 -13.26 12.86
C PHE A 542 -27.99 -14.60 13.50
N TYR A 543 -26.71 -14.75 13.85
CA TYR A 543 -26.17 -15.92 14.54
C TYR A 543 -25.41 -15.50 15.80
N THR A 544 -25.49 -16.33 16.82
CA THR A 544 -24.71 -16.21 18.05
C THR A 544 -23.82 -17.43 18.24
N ILE A 545 -22.70 -17.24 18.89
CA ILE A 545 -21.78 -18.31 19.29
C ILE A 545 -21.17 -17.98 20.66
N ASN A 546 -21.10 -18.97 21.54
CA ASN A 546 -20.35 -18.84 22.79
C ASN A 546 -18.97 -19.45 22.63
N GLY A 547 -18.07 -18.68 21.98
CA GLY A 547 -16.69 -19.10 21.71
C GLY A 547 -15.91 -19.36 22.98
N VAL A 548 -16.20 -18.63 24.07
CA VAL A 548 -15.55 -18.81 25.37
C VAL A 548 -15.90 -20.17 26.00
N LYS A 549 -17.18 -20.56 25.96
CA LYS A 549 -17.64 -21.89 26.43
C LYS A 549 -16.98 -23.00 25.63
N ILE A 550 -17.06 -22.93 24.30
CA ILE A 550 -16.44 -23.91 23.40
C ILE A 550 -14.92 -23.99 23.64
N GLY A 551 -14.21 -22.85 23.74
CA GLY A 551 -12.77 -22.80 24.00
C GLY A 551 -12.37 -23.47 25.30
N LYS A 552 -13.17 -23.29 26.37
CA LYS A 552 -12.95 -23.96 27.66
C LYS A 552 -13.17 -25.46 27.56
N GLU A 553 -14.26 -25.91 26.89
CA GLU A 553 -14.58 -27.33 26.72
C GLU A 553 -13.51 -28.11 25.95
N ILE A 554 -12.87 -27.47 24.96
CA ILE A 554 -11.81 -28.10 24.15
C ILE A 554 -10.40 -27.80 24.65
N GLY A 555 -10.25 -27.17 25.83
CA GLY A 555 -8.96 -26.93 26.47
C GLY A 555 -8.16 -25.73 25.94
N LEU A 556 -8.76 -24.87 25.10
CA LEU A 556 -8.12 -23.66 24.57
C LEU A 556 -8.24 -22.44 25.50
N GLY A 557 -9.02 -22.55 26.58
CA GLY A 557 -9.28 -21.47 27.53
C GLY A 557 -9.95 -20.27 26.84
N ASN A 558 -9.35 -19.08 26.92
CA ASN A 558 -9.87 -17.86 26.30
C ASN A 558 -9.37 -17.64 24.86
N ARG A 559 -8.68 -18.60 24.26
CA ARG A 559 -8.19 -18.50 22.86
C ARG A 559 -9.28 -18.92 21.90
N ILE A 560 -10.18 -17.99 21.60
CA ILE A 560 -11.39 -18.24 20.81
C ILE A 560 -11.26 -17.91 19.33
N ASN A 561 -10.15 -17.32 18.93
CA ASN A 561 -9.92 -16.85 17.54
C ASN A 561 -10.10 -17.95 16.49
N THR A 562 -9.59 -19.16 16.73
CA THR A 562 -9.75 -20.30 15.81
C THR A 562 -11.18 -20.82 15.79
N VAL A 563 -11.90 -20.79 16.94
CA VAL A 563 -13.31 -21.15 17.02
C VAL A 563 -14.15 -20.22 16.15
N LEU A 564 -13.91 -18.90 16.26
CA LEU A 564 -14.62 -17.90 15.46
C LEU A 564 -14.24 -17.96 13.98
N GLN A 565 -12.99 -18.28 13.66
CA GLN A 565 -12.55 -18.53 12.28
C GLN A 565 -13.29 -19.73 11.66
N SER A 566 -13.51 -20.80 12.40
CA SER A 566 -14.28 -21.97 11.94
C SER A 566 -15.74 -21.60 11.67
N ALA A 567 -16.36 -20.80 12.56
CA ALA A 567 -17.70 -20.29 12.37
C ALA A 567 -17.81 -19.41 11.11
N PHE A 568 -16.81 -18.56 10.86
CA PHE A 568 -16.74 -17.74 9.65
C PHE A 568 -16.74 -18.61 8.39
N PHE A 569 -15.83 -19.58 8.25
CA PHE A 569 -15.78 -20.45 7.08
C PHE A 569 -17.08 -21.24 6.86
N LYS A 570 -17.72 -21.68 7.96
CA LYS A 570 -19.00 -22.39 7.89
C LYS A 570 -20.14 -21.50 7.39
N LEU A 571 -20.25 -20.28 7.91
CA LEU A 571 -21.34 -19.36 7.58
C LEU A 571 -21.15 -18.66 6.23
N ALA A 572 -19.92 -18.27 5.91
CA ALA A 572 -19.60 -17.59 4.65
C ALA A 572 -19.56 -18.55 3.46
N ASN A 573 -19.40 -19.85 3.69
CA ASN A 573 -19.45 -20.92 2.69
C ASN A 573 -18.60 -20.66 1.43
N ILE A 574 -17.36 -20.17 1.63
CA ILE A 574 -16.44 -19.76 0.56
C ILE A 574 -15.77 -20.97 -0.07
N ILE A 575 -15.38 -21.95 0.76
CA ILE A 575 -14.75 -23.21 0.39
C ILE A 575 -15.46 -24.34 1.14
N PRO A 576 -15.40 -25.61 0.64
CA PRO A 576 -15.94 -26.75 1.37
C PRO A 576 -15.39 -26.79 2.79
N ILE A 577 -16.26 -27.06 3.77
CA ILE A 577 -15.90 -26.96 5.19
C ILE A 577 -14.77 -27.92 5.58
N ASP A 578 -14.70 -29.10 4.98
CA ASP A 578 -13.65 -30.09 5.24
C ASP A 578 -12.28 -29.59 4.76
N ASP A 579 -12.25 -28.91 3.60
CA ASP A 579 -11.03 -28.25 3.09
C ASP A 579 -10.62 -27.10 3.98
N ALA A 580 -11.58 -26.26 4.43
CA ALA A 580 -11.31 -25.18 5.38
C ALA A 580 -10.69 -25.71 6.67
N ILE A 581 -11.24 -26.77 7.24
CA ILE A 581 -10.71 -27.42 8.45
C ILE A 581 -9.30 -27.94 8.21
N LYS A 582 -9.02 -28.58 7.07
CA LYS A 582 -7.70 -29.06 6.70
C LYS A 582 -6.70 -27.90 6.64
N TYR A 583 -6.99 -26.86 5.87
CA TYR A 583 -6.09 -25.70 5.72
C TYR A 583 -5.88 -24.92 7.03
N MET A 584 -6.90 -24.82 7.88
CA MET A 584 -6.75 -24.24 9.21
C MET A 584 -5.82 -25.06 10.10
N LYS A 585 -5.88 -26.40 10.05
CA LYS A 585 -4.96 -27.30 10.78
C LYS A 585 -3.54 -27.17 10.26
N ASP A 586 -3.34 -27.14 8.95
CA ASP A 586 -2.03 -26.98 8.32
C ASP A 586 -1.39 -25.63 8.71
N ALA A 587 -2.18 -24.56 8.69
CA ALA A 587 -1.74 -23.23 9.09
C ALA A 587 -1.40 -23.14 10.58
N ALA A 588 -2.20 -23.79 11.45
CA ALA A 588 -1.91 -23.87 12.89
C ALA A 588 -0.60 -24.65 13.12
N THR A 589 -0.42 -25.77 12.44
CA THR A 589 0.80 -26.57 12.51
C THR A 589 2.03 -25.74 12.08
N ALA A 590 1.94 -25.04 10.94
CA ALA A 590 3.03 -24.17 10.46
C ALA A 590 3.38 -23.04 11.44
N SER A 591 2.36 -22.47 12.10
CA SER A 591 2.54 -21.36 13.06
C SER A 591 3.15 -21.81 14.39
N TYR A 592 2.81 -23.02 14.85
CA TYR A 592 3.18 -23.49 16.18
C TYR A 592 4.26 -24.58 16.19
N SER A 593 4.62 -25.19 15.05
CA SER A 593 5.66 -26.22 14.95
C SER A 593 7.02 -25.78 15.53
N LYS A 594 7.37 -24.52 15.37
CA LYS A 594 8.60 -23.94 15.95
C LYS A 594 8.60 -23.84 17.48
N LYS A 595 7.43 -23.91 18.09
CA LYS A 595 7.27 -23.85 19.56
C LYS A 595 7.24 -25.26 20.20
N GLY A 596 7.46 -26.31 19.40
CA GLY A 596 7.44 -27.71 19.80
C GLY A 596 6.07 -28.36 19.63
N CYS A 597 6.09 -29.68 19.35
CA CYS A 597 4.86 -30.44 19.06
C CYS A 597 3.83 -30.42 20.19
N LEU A 598 4.27 -30.33 21.44
CA LEU A 598 3.39 -30.21 22.60
C LEU A 598 2.51 -28.96 22.60
N LEU A 599 2.91 -27.89 21.87
CA LEU A 599 2.16 -26.67 21.85
C LEU A 599 0.88 -26.74 21.01
N TYR A 600 0.87 -27.47 19.93
CA TYR A 600 -0.31 -27.62 19.07
C TYR A 600 -1.04 -28.98 19.23
N THR A 601 -0.44 -29.91 19.92
CA THR A 601 -1.04 -31.23 20.23
C THR A 601 -1.58 -31.31 21.64
N SER A 602 -1.09 -30.50 22.58
CA SER A 602 -1.59 -30.44 23.95
C SER A 602 -2.92 -29.69 23.99
N PRO A 603 -3.93 -30.24 24.65
CA PRO A 603 -5.22 -29.55 24.84
C PRO A 603 -5.11 -28.33 25.76
N SER A 604 -4.06 -28.22 26.59
CA SER A 604 -3.81 -27.09 27.48
C SER A 604 -2.39 -26.56 27.40
N PRO A 605 -2.20 -25.23 27.20
CA PRO A 605 -0.87 -24.61 27.34
C PRO A 605 -0.31 -24.63 28.76
N ARG A 606 -1.14 -24.95 29.77
CA ARG A 606 -0.72 -25.06 31.18
C ARG A 606 -0.03 -26.37 31.51
N ASP A 607 -0.15 -27.39 30.65
CA ASP A 607 0.54 -28.68 30.83
C ASP A 607 2.04 -28.60 30.54
N ARG A 608 2.52 -27.39 30.50
CA ARG A 608 3.89 -27.04 30.18
C ARG A 608 4.48 -26.15 31.22
N GLY A 609 4.69 -26.69 32.33
CA GLY A 609 5.30 -25.98 33.45
C GLY A 609 6.50 -25.10 33.07
#